data_d6a0e69c0b8a957aa768d9f8d22b8d2a
#
_entry.id   d6a0e69c0b8a957aa768d9f8d22b8d2a
#
_cell.length_a   1.000
_cell.length_b   1.000
_cell.length_c   1.000
_cell.angle_alpha   90.00
_cell.angle_beta   90.00
_cell.angle_gamma   90.00
#
_symmetry.space_group_name_H-M   'P 1'
#
loop_
_entity.id
_entity.type
_entity.pdbx_description
1 polymer ?
#
loop_
_entity_poly.entity_id
_entity_poly.type
_entity_poly.pdbx_seq_one_letter_code
_entity_poly.pdbx_strand_id
1 'polypeptide(L)'
;MNPMPFVILGLSLFMTPALAQTQLSPATSVPPARESAARAAFGVLPGRWVRVQGGYVITINSVDADGRLDASYANPRPLPFHTAVASSDGNSLKLFFELRAAGYNGSTYTLSYDAANDLLTGIYDQVVVKQKFEVVFVRSKS
;
A
#
# COMPACT_ATOMS: atom_id res chain seq x y z
N MET A 1 49.15 -48.14 -62.42
CA MET A 1 48.89 -48.07 -60.99
C MET A 1 48.72 -46.59 -60.66
N ASN A 2 47.50 -46.19 -60.49
CA ASN A 2 47.21 -44.79 -60.13
C ASN A 2 46.86 -44.67 -58.64
N PRO A 3 47.53 -43.82 -57.89
CA PRO A 3 47.05 -43.52 -56.55
C PRO A 3 45.93 -42.48 -56.67
N MET A 4 44.82 -42.76 -56.08
CA MET A 4 43.67 -41.83 -55.93
C MET A 4 44.00 -40.75 -54.89
N PRO A 5 43.67 -39.50 -55.14
CA PRO A 5 43.76 -38.48 -54.10
C PRO A 5 42.55 -38.58 -53.16
N PHE A 6 42.83 -38.67 -51.87
CA PHE A 6 41.87 -38.53 -50.80
C PHE A 6 41.37 -37.09 -50.72
N VAL A 7 40.12 -36.89 -50.97
CA VAL A 7 39.44 -35.58 -50.69
C VAL A 7 38.97 -35.62 -49.23
N ILE A 8 39.61 -34.84 -48.39
CA ILE A 8 39.17 -34.60 -47.01
C ILE A 8 38.12 -33.51 -47.10
N LEU A 9 36.87 -33.93 -46.91
CA LEU A 9 35.76 -32.99 -46.74
C LEU A 9 35.74 -32.49 -45.30
N GLY A 10 36.26 -31.26 -45.11
CA GLY A 10 36.22 -30.59 -43.83
C GLY A 10 34.81 -30.13 -43.50
N LEU A 11 34.17 -30.81 -42.57
CA LEU A 11 32.90 -30.41 -42.01
C LEU A 11 33.15 -29.29 -40.99
N SER A 12 33.00 -28.05 -41.41
CA SER A 12 33.02 -26.88 -40.52
C SER A 12 31.73 -26.83 -39.72
N LEU A 13 31.83 -27.25 -38.46
CA LEU A 13 30.74 -27.09 -37.51
C LEU A 13 30.69 -25.63 -37.05
N PHE A 14 29.79 -24.85 -37.63
CA PHE A 14 29.48 -23.51 -37.10
C PHE A 14 28.68 -23.67 -35.82
N MET A 15 29.35 -23.56 -34.68
CA MET A 15 28.70 -23.33 -33.40
C MET A 15 28.23 -21.89 -33.40
N THR A 16 26.95 -21.69 -33.57
CA THR A 16 26.30 -20.43 -33.24
C THR A 16 26.20 -20.32 -31.72
N PRO A 17 26.76 -19.25 -31.09
CA PRO A 17 26.49 -19.01 -29.68
C PRO A 17 25.02 -18.68 -29.51
N ALA A 18 24.29 -19.52 -28.80
CA ALA A 18 22.98 -19.19 -28.32
C ALA A 18 23.13 -18.00 -27.38
N LEU A 19 22.75 -16.83 -27.82
CA LEU A 19 22.58 -15.66 -26.95
C LEU A 19 21.46 -16.03 -25.99
N ALA A 20 21.82 -16.30 -24.74
CA ALA A 20 20.87 -16.43 -23.66
C ALA A 20 20.16 -15.06 -23.53
N GLN A 21 18.99 -14.95 -24.07
CA GLN A 21 18.12 -13.81 -23.82
C GLN A 21 17.69 -13.90 -22.36
N THR A 22 18.27 -13.05 -21.53
CA THR A 22 17.78 -12.82 -20.18
C THR A 22 16.41 -12.17 -20.32
N GLN A 23 15.35 -12.95 -20.24
CA GLN A 23 14.01 -12.41 -20.11
C GLN A 23 13.94 -11.72 -18.75
N LEU A 24 14.03 -10.40 -18.75
CA LEU A 24 13.59 -9.58 -17.66
C LEU A 24 12.10 -9.85 -17.51
N SER A 25 11.72 -10.51 -16.42
CA SER A 25 10.32 -10.64 -16.06
C SER A 25 9.71 -9.24 -16.05
N PRO A 26 8.64 -8.98 -16.81
CA PRO A 26 8.01 -7.67 -16.75
C PRO A 26 7.57 -7.45 -15.32
N ALA A 27 8.05 -6.38 -14.68
CA ALA A 27 7.46 -5.89 -13.46
C ALA A 27 5.95 -5.83 -13.71
N THR A 28 5.15 -6.45 -12.82
CA THR A 28 3.71 -6.51 -12.96
C THR A 28 3.20 -5.09 -12.84
N SER A 29 3.16 -4.39 -13.98
CA SER A 29 2.55 -3.06 -14.05
C SER A 29 1.05 -3.25 -13.87
N VAL A 30 0.52 -2.72 -12.77
CA VAL A 30 -0.92 -2.66 -12.55
C VAL A 30 -1.54 -1.95 -13.75
N PRO A 31 -2.58 -2.51 -14.40
CA PRO A 31 -3.22 -1.85 -15.51
C PRO A 31 -3.70 -0.45 -15.13
N PRO A 32 -3.51 0.58 -15.96
CA PRO A 32 -3.89 1.96 -15.62
C PRO A 32 -5.36 2.13 -15.23
N ALA A 33 -6.25 1.27 -15.73
CA ALA A 33 -7.66 1.27 -15.33
C ALA A 33 -7.87 0.86 -13.86
N ARG A 34 -7.09 -0.10 -13.34
CA ARG A 34 -7.14 -0.49 -11.92
C ARG A 34 -6.58 0.59 -11.01
N GLU A 35 -5.52 1.23 -11.43
CA GLU A 35 -4.92 2.35 -10.71
C GLU A 35 -5.90 3.53 -10.61
N SER A 36 -6.57 3.87 -11.70
CA SER A 36 -7.59 4.93 -11.71
C SER A 36 -8.79 4.57 -10.83
N ALA A 37 -9.24 3.32 -10.85
CA ALA A 37 -10.34 2.84 -10.00
C ALA A 37 -9.94 2.87 -8.51
N ALA A 38 -8.71 2.47 -8.17
CA ALA A 38 -8.19 2.54 -6.80
C ALA A 38 -8.12 3.99 -6.30
N ARG A 39 -7.60 4.91 -7.10
CA ARG A 39 -7.59 6.34 -6.76
C ARG A 39 -8.99 6.91 -6.55
N ALA A 40 -9.95 6.53 -7.39
CA ALA A 40 -11.34 6.96 -7.24
C ALA A 40 -11.96 6.40 -5.94
N ALA A 41 -11.69 5.14 -5.61
CA ALA A 41 -12.18 4.51 -4.37
C ALA A 41 -11.60 5.18 -3.12
N PHE A 42 -10.29 5.50 -3.13
CA PHE A 42 -9.62 6.14 -1.99
C PHE A 42 -9.87 7.65 -1.90
N GLY A 43 -10.42 8.27 -2.94
CA GLY A 43 -10.63 9.71 -3.02
C GLY A 43 -11.58 10.29 -1.97
N VAL A 44 -12.35 9.45 -1.28
CA VAL A 44 -13.24 9.85 -0.19
C VAL A 44 -12.52 9.99 1.15
N LEU A 45 -11.31 9.46 1.29
CA LEU A 45 -10.58 9.40 2.56
C LEU A 45 -9.88 10.68 2.98
N PRO A 46 -9.31 11.51 2.07
CA PRO A 46 -8.67 12.76 2.46
C PRO A 46 -9.59 13.67 3.25
N GLY A 47 -9.06 14.28 4.29
CA GLY A 47 -9.78 15.18 5.17
C GLY A 47 -9.28 15.11 6.60
N ARG A 48 -9.95 15.87 7.45
CA ARG A 48 -9.67 15.92 8.89
C ARG A 48 -10.73 15.11 9.63
N TRP A 49 -10.27 14.09 10.32
CA TRP A 49 -11.11 13.14 11.06
C TRP A 49 -10.92 13.33 12.56
N VAL A 50 -11.99 13.59 13.28
CA VAL A 50 -11.97 13.85 14.71
C VAL A 50 -12.63 12.70 15.45
N ARG A 51 -11.90 12.12 16.41
CA ARG A 51 -12.46 11.08 17.29
C ARG A 51 -13.53 11.69 18.20
N VAL A 52 -14.68 11.06 18.23
CA VAL A 52 -15.83 11.52 19.03
C VAL A 52 -15.49 11.60 20.52
N GLN A 53 -14.71 10.64 21.00
CA GLN A 53 -14.25 10.61 22.39
C GLN A 53 -12.76 11.01 22.47
N GLY A 54 -12.46 12.08 23.19
CA GLY A 54 -11.11 12.48 23.52
C GLY A 54 -10.44 13.49 22.59
N GLY A 55 -11.08 13.91 21.49
CA GLY A 55 -10.57 14.99 20.64
C GLY A 55 -9.31 14.66 19.84
N TYR A 56 -8.97 13.39 19.67
CA TYR A 56 -7.87 12.95 18.83
C TYR A 56 -8.19 13.20 17.36
N VAL A 57 -7.20 13.57 16.58
CA VAL A 57 -7.39 13.95 15.18
C VAL A 57 -6.48 13.13 14.28
N ILE A 58 -7.04 12.58 13.22
CA ILE A 58 -6.31 12.02 12.09
C ILE A 58 -6.55 12.94 10.90
N THR A 59 -5.48 13.46 10.32
CA THR A 59 -5.55 14.25 9.08
C THR A 59 -4.97 13.42 7.96
N ILE A 60 -5.74 13.16 6.93
CA ILE A 60 -5.32 12.47 5.71
C ILE A 60 -5.21 13.52 4.62
N ASN A 61 -4.00 13.77 4.14
CA ASN A 61 -3.73 14.76 3.09
C ASN A 61 -3.96 14.15 1.70
N SER A 62 -3.49 12.93 1.49
CA SER A 62 -3.63 12.23 0.22
C SER A 62 -3.53 10.72 0.38
N VAL A 63 -3.96 9.99 -0.64
CA VAL A 63 -3.83 8.54 -0.76
C VAL A 63 -3.29 8.24 -2.14
N ASP A 64 -2.24 7.42 -2.23
CA ASP A 64 -1.75 6.96 -3.53
C ASP A 64 -2.54 5.74 -4.05
N ALA A 65 -2.22 5.33 -5.27
CA ALA A 65 -2.90 4.19 -5.90
C ALA A 65 -2.64 2.85 -5.18
N ASP A 66 -1.53 2.74 -4.43
CA ASP A 66 -1.17 1.57 -3.64
C ASP A 66 -1.84 1.57 -2.25
N GLY A 67 -2.58 2.63 -1.92
CA GLY A 67 -3.25 2.78 -0.63
C GLY A 67 -2.38 3.37 0.47
N ARG A 68 -1.19 3.89 0.17
CA ARG A 68 -0.39 4.62 1.16
C ARG A 68 -1.02 5.96 1.46
N LEU A 69 -1.15 6.25 2.74
CA LEU A 69 -1.72 7.47 3.24
C LEU A 69 -0.62 8.46 3.64
N ASP A 70 -0.69 9.66 3.09
CA ASP A 70 -0.02 10.81 3.68
C ASP A 70 -0.92 11.35 4.79
N ALA A 71 -0.62 10.97 6.02
CA ALA A 71 -1.48 11.26 7.17
C ALA A 71 -0.68 11.58 8.42
N SER A 72 -1.30 12.33 9.31
CA SER A 72 -0.77 12.68 10.63
C SER A 72 -1.80 12.48 11.72
N TYR A 73 -1.30 12.27 12.93
CA TYR A 73 -2.08 12.14 14.14
C TYR A 73 -1.82 13.31 15.07
N ALA A 74 -2.84 13.84 15.73
CA ALA A 74 -2.68 14.91 16.71
C ALA A 74 -3.39 14.58 18.02
N ASN A 75 -2.65 14.83 19.15
CA ASN A 75 -3.17 14.69 20.51
C ASN A 75 -2.39 15.56 21.52
N PRO A 76 -2.65 16.85 21.65
CA PRO A 76 -3.02 17.83 20.63
C PRO A 76 -1.88 18.13 19.65
N ARG A 77 -0.65 17.68 19.97
CA ARG A 77 0.53 17.90 19.12
C ARG A 77 0.54 16.91 17.96
N PRO A 78 0.94 17.36 16.77
CA PRO A 78 1.09 16.46 15.63
C PRO A 78 2.15 15.39 15.88
N LEU A 79 1.81 14.16 15.53
CA LEU A 79 2.71 13.00 15.54
C LEU A 79 2.64 12.31 14.18
N PRO A 80 3.78 11.92 13.61
CA PRO A 80 3.75 11.15 12.37
C PRO A 80 3.28 9.71 12.67
N PHE A 81 2.57 9.13 11.72
CA PHE A 81 2.35 7.68 11.72
C PHE A 81 3.60 6.95 11.25
N HIS A 82 3.89 5.83 11.86
CA HIS A 82 4.92 4.91 11.36
C HIS A 82 4.41 4.18 10.11
N THR A 83 3.16 3.73 10.15
CA THR A 83 2.48 3.09 9.04
C THR A 83 1.11 3.73 8.88
N ALA A 84 0.74 4.04 7.66
CA ALA A 84 -0.58 4.56 7.32
C ALA A 84 -0.97 4.04 5.94
N VAL A 85 -1.91 3.10 5.88
CA VAL A 85 -2.32 2.44 4.64
C VAL A 85 -3.82 2.26 4.59
N ALA A 86 -4.37 2.36 3.38
CA ALA A 86 -5.74 2.00 3.07
C ALA A 86 -5.78 0.79 2.16
N SER A 87 -6.81 -0.01 2.27
CA SER A 87 -7.08 -1.14 1.38
C SER A 87 -8.55 -1.18 1.02
N SER A 88 -8.85 -1.75 -0.14
CA SER A 88 -10.20 -2.00 -0.59
C SER A 88 -10.47 -3.50 -0.57
N ASP A 89 -11.56 -3.89 0.09
CA ASP A 89 -12.07 -5.26 0.11
C ASP A 89 -13.50 -5.24 -0.38
N GLY A 90 -13.68 -5.49 -1.68
CA GLY A 90 -14.99 -5.31 -2.33
C GLY A 90 -15.45 -3.86 -2.25
N ASN A 91 -16.58 -3.62 -1.61
CA ASN A 91 -17.14 -2.28 -1.40
C ASN A 91 -16.69 -1.62 -0.09
N SER A 92 -15.84 -2.29 0.68
CA SER A 92 -15.36 -1.79 1.97
C SER A 92 -13.97 -1.19 1.84
N LEU A 93 -13.78 0.00 2.40
CA LEU A 93 -12.47 0.62 2.58
C LEU A 93 -12.02 0.41 4.02
N LYS A 94 -10.80 -0.10 4.18
CA LYS A 94 -10.17 -0.30 5.48
C LYS A 94 -8.91 0.56 5.57
N LEU A 95 -8.65 1.10 6.76
CA LEU A 95 -7.49 1.90 7.06
C LEU A 95 -6.75 1.28 8.23
N PHE A 96 -5.44 1.26 8.13
CA PHE A 96 -4.56 0.82 9.21
C PHE A 96 -3.53 1.91 9.49
N PHE A 97 -3.39 2.26 10.77
CA PHE A 97 -2.41 3.24 11.24
C PHE A 97 -1.62 2.65 12.41
N GLU A 98 -0.34 2.89 12.43
CA GLU A 98 0.54 2.50 13.52
C GLU A 98 1.32 3.71 14.05
N LEU A 99 1.33 3.86 15.35
CA LEU A 99 2.10 4.87 16.08
C LEU A 99 3.31 4.23 16.74
N ARG A 100 4.48 4.87 16.62
CA ARG A 100 5.72 4.45 17.29
C ARG A 100 6.43 5.57 18.03
N ALA A 101 5.74 6.67 18.32
CA ALA A 101 6.32 7.83 18.98
C ALA A 101 5.64 8.13 20.30
N ALA A 102 6.38 8.78 21.23
CA ALA A 102 5.86 9.48 22.40
C ALA A 102 4.89 8.68 23.29
N GLY A 103 5.22 7.44 23.65
CA GLY A 103 4.39 6.61 24.54
C GLY A 103 3.27 5.82 23.86
N TYR A 104 3.12 5.96 22.54
CA TYR A 104 2.17 5.18 21.73
C TYR A 104 2.82 3.98 21.05
N ASN A 105 3.99 3.57 21.45
CA ASN A 105 4.86 2.63 20.75
C ASN A 105 4.16 1.32 20.41
N GLY A 106 3.84 1.13 19.13
CA GLY A 106 3.13 -0.03 18.63
C GLY A 106 1.60 0.06 18.70
N SER A 107 1.02 1.18 19.16
CA SER A 107 -0.43 1.38 19.17
C SER A 107 -0.96 1.51 17.75
N THR A 108 -2.10 0.86 17.48
CA THR A 108 -2.68 0.78 16.14
C THR A 108 -4.13 1.20 16.09
N TYR A 109 -4.54 1.78 14.97
CA TYR A 109 -5.93 1.95 14.59
C TYR A 109 -6.25 1.03 13.42
N THR A 110 -7.27 0.23 13.53
CA THR A 110 -7.84 -0.55 12.44
C THR A 110 -9.26 -0.06 12.21
N LEU A 111 -9.46 0.68 11.13
CA LEU A 111 -10.70 1.40 10.86
C LEU A 111 -11.34 0.93 9.56
N SER A 112 -12.65 1.08 9.48
CA SER A 112 -13.43 0.91 8.25
C SER A 112 -14.18 2.20 7.95
N TYR A 113 -14.30 2.54 6.67
CA TYR A 113 -15.06 3.68 6.22
C TYR A 113 -16.53 3.32 6.03
N ASP A 114 -17.40 4.01 6.73
CA ASP A 114 -18.84 3.95 6.57
C ASP A 114 -19.29 5.07 5.64
N ALA A 115 -19.56 4.73 4.38
CA ALA A 115 -19.95 5.68 3.36
C ALA A 115 -21.35 6.28 3.59
N ALA A 116 -22.25 5.55 4.22
CA ALA A 116 -23.62 6.01 4.47
C ALA A 116 -23.65 7.18 5.47
N ASN A 117 -22.75 7.16 6.45
CA ASN A 117 -22.70 8.14 7.53
C ASN A 117 -21.45 9.05 7.50
N ASP A 118 -20.53 8.80 6.55
CA ASP A 118 -19.23 9.49 6.43
C ASP A 118 -18.43 9.42 7.75
N LEU A 119 -18.24 8.20 8.24
CA LEU A 119 -17.54 7.89 9.47
C LEU A 119 -16.37 6.93 9.23
N LEU A 120 -15.34 7.02 10.08
CA LEU A 120 -14.36 5.95 10.26
C LEU A 120 -14.66 5.27 11.61
N THR A 121 -14.87 3.97 11.59
CA THR A 121 -15.17 3.18 12.79
C THR A 121 -14.25 1.99 12.90
N GLY A 122 -13.90 1.60 14.10
CA GLY A 122 -13.06 0.43 14.31
C GLY A 122 -12.46 0.34 15.70
N ILE A 123 -11.25 -0.20 15.78
CA ILE A 123 -10.57 -0.51 17.01
C ILE A 123 -9.26 0.28 17.12
N TYR A 124 -9.07 0.88 18.26
CA TYR A 124 -7.79 1.38 18.74
C TYR A 124 -7.19 0.37 19.71
N ASP A 125 -6.05 -0.20 19.33
CA ASP A 125 -5.29 -1.12 20.17
C ASP A 125 -4.12 -0.37 20.81
N GLN A 126 -4.26 -0.05 22.11
CA GLN A 126 -3.24 0.63 22.88
C GLN A 126 -2.36 -0.41 23.56
N VAL A 127 -1.33 -0.85 22.88
CA VAL A 127 -0.48 -1.97 23.31
C VAL A 127 0.30 -1.69 24.59
N VAL A 128 0.65 -0.44 24.87
CA VAL A 128 1.40 -0.05 26.08
C VAL A 128 0.63 -0.37 27.34
N VAL A 129 -0.69 -0.12 27.34
CA VAL A 129 -1.58 -0.42 28.48
C VAL A 129 -2.41 -1.68 28.27
N LYS A 130 -2.19 -2.39 27.15
CA LYS A 130 -2.87 -3.64 26.78
C LYS A 130 -4.40 -3.52 26.79
N GLN A 131 -4.90 -2.41 26.23
CA GLN A 131 -6.33 -2.13 26.13
C GLN A 131 -6.75 -1.90 24.70
N LYS A 132 -7.98 -2.31 24.37
CA LYS A 132 -8.61 -2.08 23.08
C LYS A 132 -9.87 -1.24 23.29
N PHE A 133 -10.05 -0.26 22.40
CA PHE A 133 -11.20 0.65 22.45
C PHE A 133 -11.90 0.66 21.10
N GLU A 134 -13.22 0.58 21.13
CA GLU A 134 -14.01 0.92 19.95
C GLU A 134 -13.95 2.44 19.74
N VAL A 135 -13.69 2.85 18.50
CA VAL A 135 -13.53 4.27 18.18
C VAL A 135 -14.37 4.65 16.97
N VAL A 136 -14.81 5.90 16.98
CA VAL A 136 -15.54 6.53 15.89
C VAL A 136 -14.86 7.87 15.59
N PHE A 137 -14.55 8.10 14.33
CA PHE A 137 -14.09 9.39 13.84
C PHE A 137 -15.14 9.98 12.91
N VAL A 138 -15.41 11.24 13.10
CA VAL A 138 -16.29 12.03 12.24
C VAL A 138 -15.45 12.98 11.39
N ARG A 139 -15.89 13.24 10.16
CA ARG A 139 -15.25 14.23 9.32
C ARG A 139 -15.49 15.62 9.90
N SER A 140 -14.42 16.36 10.17
CA SER A 140 -14.52 17.76 10.52
C SER A 140 -14.88 18.58 9.28
N LYS A 141 -15.97 19.29 9.35
CA LYS A 141 -16.30 20.33 8.35
C LYS A 141 -15.47 21.56 8.70
N SER A 142 -14.67 22.00 7.76
CA SER A 142 -13.89 23.24 7.85
C SER A 142 -14.83 24.44 7.78
#